data_c3711dca1f820a0604cb3742bacda9e8
#
_entry.id   c3711dca1f820a0604cb3742bacda9e8
#
_cell.length_a   1.000
_cell.length_b   1.000
_cell.length_c   1.000
_cell.angle_alpha   90.00
_cell.angle_beta   90.00
_cell.angle_gamma   90.00
#
_symmetry.space_group_name_H-M   'P 1'
#
loop_
_entity.id
_entity.type
_entity.pdbx_description
1 polymer ?
#
loop_
_entity_poly.entity_id
_entity_poly.type
_entity_poly.pdbx_seq_one_letter_code
_entity_poly.pdbx_strand_id
1 'polypeptide(L)'
;MIELKHIHKYYNAGSVNEMCLFEDFNLTIQDGEFVSIVGSNGSGKTSLLNIICGSIGVDGGQIMIGGKDITHQKDYLRHRRIGRVYQDPTKGTCGHMTILENMALADNKGKPYNLGMSVKKSREDYYKELLLPLGLGLEDKMHTQVGSLSGGQRQAVALLMATMTPIEMLILDEHTAALDPKTAEIIMELTGKIVAEKKLTTMMVTHNLRYAVEYGDRLLMMHQGQAILDQSGAEKQSLAVEDIMGVFNEISVECGN
;
A
#
# COMPACT_ATOMS: atom_id res chain seq x y z
N MET A 1 0.66 -10.35 -11.86
CA MET A 1 -0.55 -9.70 -12.39
C MET A 1 -1.66 -9.78 -11.36
N ILE A 2 -2.37 -8.69 -11.15
CA ILE A 2 -3.51 -8.58 -10.24
C ILE A 2 -4.71 -8.18 -11.08
N GLU A 3 -5.83 -8.87 -10.91
CA GLU A 3 -7.05 -8.62 -11.67
C GLU A 3 -8.24 -8.56 -10.72
N LEU A 4 -9.00 -7.49 -10.83
CA LEU A 4 -10.33 -7.34 -10.25
C LEU A 4 -11.32 -7.38 -11.41
N LYS A 5 -12.25 -8.33 -11.38
CA LYS A 5 -13.21 -8.57 -12.46
C LYS A 5 -14.63 -8.47 -11.93
N HIS A 6 -15.40 -7.56 -12.52
CA HIS A 6 -16.82 -7.36 -12.20
C HIS A 6 -17.08 -7.20 -10.70
N ILE A 7 -16.26 -6.39 -10.02
CA ILE A 7 -16.39 -6.18 -8.58
C ILE A 7 -17.63 -5.39 -8.27
N HIS A 8 -18.47 -5.97 -7.42
CA HIS A 8 -19.63 -5.32 -6.83
C HIS A 8 -19.42 -5.19 -5.32
N LYS A 9 -19.71 -4.00 -4.79
CA LYS A 9 -19.65 -3.74 -3.35
C LYS A 9 -20.74 -2.79 -2.91
N TYR A 10 -21.59 -3.28 -2.03
CA TYR A 10 -22.66 -2.53 -1.39
C TYR A 10 -22.39 -2.37 0.10
N TYR A 11 -22.72 -1.22 0.64
CA TYR A 11 -22.77 -0.98 2.08
C TYR A 11 -24.22 -0.84 2.52
N ASN A 12 -24.54 -1.36 3.71
CA ASN A 12 -25.89 -1.36 4.28
C ASN A 12 -26.95 -1.96 3.34
N ALA A 13 -26.60 -3.03 2.62
CA ALA A 13 -27.48 -3.67 1.66
C ALA A 13 -28.85 -4.00 2.28
N GLY A 14 -29.94 -3.70 1.55
CA GLY A 14 -31.31 -3.91 1.98
C GLY A 14 -31.83 -2.92 2.99
N SER A 15 -31.10 -1.84 3.32
CA SER A 15 -31.54 -0.76 4.21
C SER A 15 -31.83 0.53 3.43
N VAL A 16 -32.49 1.49 4.10
CA VAL A 16 -32.76 2.83 3.53
C VAL A 16 -31.47 3.60 3.21
N ASN A 17 -30.36 3.20 3.84
CA ASN A 17 -29.04 3.80 3.65
C ASN A 17 -28.12 2.90 2.80
N GLU A 18 -28.69 2.09 1.92
CA GLU A 18 -27.91 1.29 0.98
C GLU A 18 -27.11 2.20 0.07
N MET A 19 -25.82 1.89 -0.06
CA MET A 19 -24.90 2.61 -0.93
C MET A 19 -24.11 1.61 -1.78
N CYS A 20 -24.25 1.70 -3.10
CA CYS A 20 -23.38 1.01 -4.03
C CYS A 20 -22.06 1.77 -4.11
N LEU A 21 -20.96 1.13 -3.69
CA LEU A 21 -19.63 1.71 -3.82
C LEU A 21 -18.98 1.31 -5.13
N PHE A 22 -19.03 0.02 -5.48
CA PHE A 22 -18.53 -0.50 -6.74
C PHE A 22 -19.65 -1.22 -7.49
N GLU A 23 -19.88 -0.81 -8.72
CA GLU A 23 -20.80 -1.44 -9.66
C GLU A 23 -20.02 -1.83 -10.92
N ASP A 24 -19.76 -3.13 -11.05
CA ASP A 24 -18.98 -3.68 -12.17
C ASP A 24 -17.55 -3.10 -12.30
N PHE A 25 -16.89 -2.84 -11.16
CA PHE A 25 -15.54 -2.26 -11.18
C PHE A 25 -14.51 -3.28 -11.66
N ASN A 26 -13.71 -2.86 -12.63
CA ASN A 26 -12.67 -3.68 -13.27
C ASN A 26 -11.33 -2.97 -13.18
N LEU A 27 -10.27 -3.69 -12.79
CA LEU A 27 -8.89 -3.17 -12.74
C LEU A 27 -7.90 -4.31 -12.95
N THR A 28 -6.95 -4.10 -13.86
CA THR A 28 -5.81 -5.01 -14.04
C THR A 28 -4.52 -4.26 -13.80
N ILE A 29 -3.63 -4.84 -12.98
CA ILE A 29 -2.28 -4.33 -12.71
C ILE A 29 -1.27 -5.39 -13.16
N GLN A 30 -0.34 -5.02 -14.01
CA GLN A 30 0.66 -5.92 -14.55
C GLN A 30 1.74 -6.24 -13.50
N ASP A 31 2.46 -7.36 -13.67
CA ASP A 31 3.58 -7.68 -12.80
C ASP A 31 4.67 -6.61 -12.92
N GLY A 32 5.12 -6.11 -11.77
CA GLY A 32 6.11 -5.05 -11.67
C GLY A 32 5.58 -3.63 -11.96
N GLU A 33 4.31 -3.47 -12.31
CA GLU A 33 3.70 -2.16 -12.53
C GLU A 33 3.52 -1.41 -11.20
N PHE A 34 3.85 -0.13 -11.18
CA PHE A 34 3.60 0.77 -10.06
C PHE A 34 2.45 1.72 -10.41
N VAL A 35 1.29 1.50 -9.79
CA VAL A 35 0.07 2.30 -10.00
C VAL A 35 -0.11 3.29 -8.85
N SER A 36 -0.12 4.59 -9.17
CA SER A 36 -0.51 5.66 -8.24
C SER A 36 -2.00 5.94 -8.34
N ILE A 37 -2.70 5.96 -7.21
CA ILE A 37 -4.15 6.17 -7.14
C ILE A 37 -4.44 7.46 -6.39
N VAL A 38 -5.18 8.35 -7.04
CA VAL A 38 -5.69 9.61 -6.50
C VAL A 38 -7.22 9.64 -6.55
N GLY A 39 -7.84 10.59 -5.90
CA GLY A 39 -9.29 10.77 -5.93
C GLY A 39 -9.79 11.46 -4.65
N SER A 40 -11.01 11.98 -4.70
CA SER A 40 -11.67 12.64 -3.58
C SER A 40 -11.91 11.70 -2.38
N ASN A 41 -12.21 12.28 -1.22
CA ASN A 41 -12.66 11.48 -0.08
C ASN A 41 -13.98 10.77 -0.43
N GLY A 42 -14.10 9.50 -0.01
CA GLY A 42 -15.27 8.69 -0.35
C GLY A 42 -15.25 8.07 -1.77
N SER A 43 -14.24 8.33 -2.60
CA SER A 43 -14.18 7.76 -3.95
C SER A 43 -13.96 6.24 -4.02
N GLY A 44 -13.69 5.58 -2.88
CA GLY A 44 -13.52 4.13 -2.81
C GLY A 44 -12.08 3.62 -2.70
N LYS A 45 -11.05 4.50 -2.72
CA LYS A 45 -9.62 4.11 -2.68
C LYS A 45 -9.28 3.15 -1.53
N THR A 46 -9.57 3.55 -0.29
CA THR A 46 -9.30 2.71 0.89
C THR A 46 -10.12 1.42 0.88
N SER A 47 -11.37 1.48 0.39
CA SER A 47 -12.20 0.28 0.23
C SER A 47 -11.62 -0.68 -0.80
N LEU A 48 -11.08 -0.17 -1.91
CA LEU A 48 -10.38 -0.97 -2.93
C LEU A 48 -9.18 -1.70 -2.31
N LEU A 49 -8.33 -0.99 -1.55
CA LEU A 49 -7.20 -1.60 -0.84
C LEU A 49 -7.65 -2.67 0.14
N ASN A 50 -8.72 -2.40 0.92
CA ASN A 50 -9.26 -3.33 1.90
C ASN A 50 -9.89 -4.58 1.25
N ILE A 51 -10.51 -4.44 0.09
CA ILE A 51 -11.04 -5.55 -0.73
C ILE A 51 -9.89 -6.43 -1.21
N ILE A 52 -8.83 -5.87 -1.75
CA ILE A 52 -7.64 -6.62 -2.20
C ILE A 52 -6.97 -7.34 -1.02
N CYS A 53 -6.82 -6.67 0.12
CA CYS A 53 -6.27 -7.26 1.35
C CYS A 53 -7.18 -8.32 2.00
N GLY A 54 -8.48 -8.33 1.66
CA GLY A 54 -9.46 -9.26 2.24
C GLY A 54 -10.03 -8.83 3.58
N SER A 55 -9.77 -7.59 4.02
CA SER A 55 -10.37 -7.01 5.22
C SER A 55 -11.86 -6.66 5.00
N ILE A 56 -12.24 -6.46 3.74
CA ILE A 56 -13.63 -6.28 3.28
C ILE A 56 -13.90 -7.28 2.18
N GLY A 57 -15.00 -8.03 2.29
CA GLY A 57 -15.48 -8.94 1.25
C GLY A 57 -16.18 -8.19 0.12
N VAL A 58 -16.16 -8.76 -1.07
CA VAL A 58 -16.98 -8.31 -2.21
C VAL A 58 -18.35 -8.99 -2.19
N ASP A 59 -19.34 -8.34 -2.78
CA ASP A 59 -20.72 -8.89 -2.91
C ASP A 59 -20.88 -9.58 -4.27
N GLY A 60 -19.99 -9.32 -5.24
CA GLY A 60 -19.90 -10.01 -6.52
C GLY A 60 -18.53 -9.77 -7.17
N GLY A 61 -18.23 -10.56 -8.20
CA GLY A 61 -16.99 -10.46 -8.95
C GLY A 61 -15.88 -11.37 -8.45
N GLN A 62 -14.67 -11.17 -8.98
CA GLN A 62 -13.52 -12.04 -8.76
C GLN A 62 -12.24 -11.25 -8.57
N ILE A 63 -11.40 -11.70 -7.64
CA ILE A 63 -10.07 -11.12 -7.35
C ILE A 63 -9.01 -12.19 -7.61
N MET A 64 -8.10 -11.89 -8.54
CA MET A 64 -7.00 -12.78 -8.92
C MET A 64 -5.65 -12.15 -8.58
N ILE A 65 -4.72 -12.92 -8.00
CA ILE A 65 -3.31 -12.54 -7.84
C ILE A 65 -2.43 -13.66 -8.35
N GLY A 66 -1.56 -13.37 -9.32
CA GLY A 66 -0.67 -14.36 -9.93
C GLY A 66 -1.44 -15.55 -10.51
N GLY A 67 -2.59 -15.31 -11.16
CA GLY A 67 -3.46 -16.32 -11.75
C GLY A 67 -4.24 -17.18 -10.74
N LYS A 68 -4.20 -16.87 -9.44
CA LYS A 68 -4.94 -17.59 -8.40
C LYS A 68 -6.12 -16.75 -7.91
N ASP A 69 -7.29 -17.36 -7.87
CA ASP A 69 -8.47 -16.76 -7.26
C ASP A 69 -8.29 -16.66 -5.74
N ILE A 70 -8.41 -15.44 -5.24
CA ILE A 70 -8.31 -15.14 -3.81
C ILE A 70 -9.60 -14.51 -3.25
N THR A 71 -10.68 -14.46 -4.03
CA THR A 71 -11.93 -13.75 -3.73
C THR A 71 -12.47 -14.06 -2.33
N HIS A 72 -12.46 -15.34 -1.96
CA HIS A 72 -12.94 -15.80 -0.65
C HIS A 72 -11.83 -16.24 0.30
N GLN A 73 -10.57 -15.94 -0.06
CA GLN A 73 -9.44 -16.26 0.78
C GLN A 73 -9.41 -15.33 2.00
N LYS A 74 -9.17 -15.90 3.18
CA LYS A 74 -9.03 -15.14 4.44
C LYS A 74 -7.87 -14.15 4.37
N ASP A 75 -8.02 -13.00 5.01
CA ASP A 75 -7.08 -11.88 5.03
C ASP A 75 -5.66 -12.31 5.41
N TYR A 76 -5.46 -13.10 6.49
CA TYR A 76 -4.13 -13.55 6.92
C TYR A 76 -3.40 -14.40 5.86
N LEU A 77 -4.12 -15.10 4.98
CA LEU A 77 -3.53 -15.84 3.86
C LEU A 77 -3.12 -14.91 2.73
N ARG A 78 -3.93 -13.86 2.45
CA ARG A 78 -3.59 -12.82 1.46
C ARG A 78 -2.37 -12.02 1.92
N HIS A 79 -2.28 -11.70 3.19
CA HIS A 79 -1.14 -10.99 3.77
C HIS A 79 0.19 -11.76 3.70
N ARG A 80 0.18 -13.05 3.41
CA ARG A 80 1.42 -13.79 3.08
C ARG A 80 2.03 -13.34 1.74
N ARG A 81 1.18 -12.90 0.81
CA ARG A 81 1.54 -12.51 -0.56
C ARG A 81 1.53 -10.99 -0.77
N ILE A 82 0.83 -10.26 0.12
CA ILE A 82 0.66 -8.81 0.05
C ILE A 82 1.43 -8.17 1.21
N GLY A 83 2.31 -7.21 0.89
CA GLY A 83 2.85 -6.26 1.84
C GLY A 83 1.94 -5.03 1.91
N ARG A 84 1.65 -4.52 3.11
CA ARG A 84 0.90 -3.28 3.28
C ARG A 84 1.62 -2.33 4.21
N VAL A 85 1.77 -1.09 3.77
CA VAL A 85 2.25 0.03 4.59
C VAL A 85 1.08 0.98 4.79
N TYR A 86 0.79 1.29 6.06
CA TYR A 86 -0.35 2.10 6.45
C TYR A 86 0.03 3.57 6.61
N GLN A 87 -0.94 4.45 6.53
CA GLN A 87 -0.80 5.87 6.85
C GLN A 87 -0.26 6.05 8.28
N ASP A 88 -0.82 5.32 9.24
CA ASP A 88 -0.34 5.26 10.61
C ASP A 88 0.61 4.07 10.78
N PRO A 89 1.94 4.30 10.95
CA PRO A 89 2.93 3.23 11.08
C PRO A 89 2.71 2.34 12.31
N THR A 90 1.91 2.76 13.29
CA THR A 90 1.57 1.92 14.44
C THR A 90 0.74 0.69 14.08
N LYS A 91 0.02 0.74 12.96
CA LYS A 91 -0.74 -0.41 12.44
C LYS A 91 0.15 -1.47 11.78
N GLY A 92 1.34 -1.08 11.34
CA GLY A 92 2.31 -1.97 10.69
C GLY A 92 3.44 -2.45 11.61
N THR A 93 3.55 -1.90 12.83
CA THR A 93 4.64 -2.18 13.78
C THR A 93 4.11 -2.38 15.20
N CYS A 94 4.85 -3.11 16.02
CA CYS A 94 4.54 -3.24 17.45
C CYS A 94 5.41 -2.25 18.24
N GLY A 95 4.82 -1.15 18.74
CA GLY A 95 5.54 -0.07 19.39
C GLY A 95 6.30 -0.47 20.66
N HIS A 96 5.81 -1.47 21.41
CA HIS A 96 6.44 -1.98 22.63
C HIS A 96 7.59 -2.96 22.37
N MET A 97 7.71 -3.46 21.14
CA MET A 97 8.78 -4.35 20.72
C MET A 97 9.95 -3.51 20.14
N THR A 98 11.16 -4.04 20.26
CA THR A 98 12.37 -3.47 19.66
C THR A 98 12.34 -3.59 18.13
N ILE A 99 13.25 -2.88 17.45
CA ILE A 99 13.42 -3.03 15.97
C ILE A 99 13.74 -4.49 15.65
N LEU A 100 14.66 -5.11 16.40
CA LEU A 100 15.05 -6.51 16.22
C LEU A 100 13.85 -7.47 16.30
N GLU A 101 12.99 -7.29 17.30
CA GLU A 101 11.80 -8.14 17.50
C GLU A 101 10.76 -7.92 16.40
N ASN A 102 10.51 -6.67 16.00
CA ASN A 102 9.62 -6.34 14.88
C ASN A 102 10.11 -6.97 13.57
N MET A 103 11.39 -6.85 13.25
CA MET A 103 11.97 -7.43 12.04
C MET A 103 11.95 -8.96 12.10
N ALA A 104 12.24 -9.56 13.25
CA ALA A 104 12.14 -11.02 13.44
C ALA A 104 10.71 -11.52 13.24
N LEU A 105 9.70 -10.76 13.68
CA LEU A 105 8.30 -11.08 13.46
C LEU A 105 7.96 -11.05 11.96
N ALA A 106 8.41 -10.03 11.25
CA ALA A 106 8.20 -9.90 9.80
C ALA A 106 8.94 -11.00 9.01
N ASP A 107 10.17 -11.35 9.38
CA ASP A 107 10.96 -12.43 8.74
C ASP A 107 10.30 -13.81 8.92
N ASN A 108 9.53 -14.01 9.99
CA ASN A 108 8.78 -15.23 10.23
C ASN A 108 7.41 -15.27 9.55
N LYS A 109 7.03 -14.25 8.80
CA LYS A 109 5.77 -14.18 8.06
C LYS A 109 5.63 -15.40 7.13
N GLY A 110 4.51 -16.10 7.27
CA GLY A 110 4.20 -17.28 6.45
C GLY A 110 4.95 -18.56 6.79
N LYS A 111 5.91 -18.53 7.72
CA LYS A 111 6.60 -19.73 8.21
C LYS A 111 5.73 -20.48 9.25
N PRO A 112 5.85 -21.80 9.34
CA PRO A 112 5.15 -22.56 10.39
C PRO A 112 5.66 -22.15 11.77
N TYR A 113 4.75 -21.99 12.71
CA TYR A 113 5.08 -21.76 14.12
C TYR A 113 5.60 -23.04 14.75
N ASN A 114 6.68 -22.92 15.53
CA ASN A 114 7.25 -23.98 16.33
C ASN A 114 7.64 -23.44 17.72
N LEU A 115 8.15 -24.30 18.60
CA LEU A 115 8.63 -23.93 19.94
C LEU A 115 10.02 -23.25 19.93
N GLY A 116 10.56 -22.93 18.75
CA GLY A 116 11.84 -22.22 18.62
C GLY A 116 11.69 -20.73 18.96
N MET A 117 12.81 -20.10 19.34
CA MET A 117 12.88 -18.66 19.57
C MET A 117 12.61 -17.88 18.27
N SER A 118 11.68 -16.94 18.31
CA SER A 118 11.35 -16.07 17.18
C SER A 118 12.54 -15.18 16.82
N VAL A 119 13.20 -14.61 17.82
CA VAL A 119 14.40 -13.78 17.65
C VAL A 119 15.63 -14.67 17.69
N LYS A 120 16.33 -14.78 16.56
CA LYS A 120 17.59 -15.50 16.44
C LYS A 120 18.73 -14.49 16.41
N LYS A 121 19.65 -14.57 17.37
CA LYS A 121 20.80 -13.67 17.45
C LYS A 121 21.66 -13.67 16.17
N SER A 122 21.73 -14.81 15.48
CA SER A 122 22.43 -14.95 14.20
C SER A 122 21.78 -14.18 13.02
N ARG A 123 20.56 -13.64 13.20
CA ARG A 123 19.87 -12.85 12.17
C ARG A 123 20.01 -11.33 12.39
N GLU A 124 20.55 -10.92 13.54
CA GLU A 124 20.68 -9.50 13.87
C GLU A 124 21.54 -8.74 12.84
N ASP A 125 22.69 -9.31 12.45
CA ASP A 125 23.57 -8.69 11.46
C ASP A 125 22.89 -8.56 10.10
N TYR A 126 22.14 -9.58 9.67
CA TYR A 126 21.33 -9.50 8.45
C TYR A 126 20.29 -8.38 8.51
N TYR A 127 19.64 -8.15 9.65
CA TYR A 127 18.68 -7.07 9.77
C TYR A 127 19.37 -5.70 9.78
N LYS A 128 20.57 -5.58 10.36
CA LYS A 128 21.39 -4.36 10.27
C LYS A 128 21.75 -4.03 8.82
N GLU A 129 22.17 -5.04 8.05
CA GLU A 129 22.47 -4.88 6.63
C GLU A 129 21.24 -4.40 5.82
N LEU A 130 20.03 -4.83 6.17
CA LEU A 130 18.80 -4.35 5.53
C LEU A 130 18.45 -2.91 5.93
N LEU A 131 18.81 -2.48 7.15
CA LEU A 131 18.53 -1.13 7.66
C LEU A 131 19.56 -0.10 7.20
N LEU A 132 20.81 -0.50 7.00
CA LEU A 132 21.91 0.37 6.62
C LEU A 132 21.63 1.25 5.38
N PRO A 133 21.06 0.71 4.27
CA PRO A 133 20.77 1.50 3.07
C PRO A 133 19.72 2.59 3.27
N LEU A 134 18.95 2.55 4.39
CA LEU A 134 17.94 3.56 4.70
C LEU A 134 18.58 4.89 5.14
N GLY A 135 19.83 4.89 5.61
CA GLY A 135 20.54 6.08 6.01
C GLY A 135 19.95 6.82 7.23
N LEU A 136 19.17 6.11 8.07
CA LEU A 136 18.44 6.69 9.21
C LEU A 136 19.05 6.34 10.57
N GLY A 137 20.22 5.66 10.60
CA GLY A 137 20.90 5.22 11.82
C GLY A 137 20.10 4.20 12.63
N LEU A 138 19.26 3.39 11.96
CA LEU A 138 18.41 2.39 12.60
C LEU A 138 19.18 1.11 12.89
N GLU A 139 20.23 0.82 12.12
CA GLU A 139 21.15 -0.31 12.28
C GLU A 139 21.85 -0.31 13.64
N ASP A 140 22.07 0.87 14.23
CA ASP A 140 22.66 1.05 15.55
C ASP A 140 21.63 1.00 16.69
N LYS A 141 20.33 0.94 16.34
CA LYS A 141 19.21 1.03 17.28
C LYS A 141 18.41 -0.26 17.41
N MET A 142 19.00 -1.42 17.09
CA MET A 142 18.29 -2.70 17.03
C MET A 142 17.49 -3.03 18.30
N HIS A 143 17.99 -2.64 19.47
CA HIS A 143 17.36 -2.88 20.78
C HIS A 143 16.48 -1.72 21.25
N THR A 144 16.30 -0.69 20.44
CA THR A 144 15.39 0.43 20.74
C THR A 144 13.95 0.05 20.40
N GLN A 145 13.01 0.39 21.29
CA GLN A 145 11.57 0.16 21.03
C GLN A 145 11.11 1.02 19.87
N VAL A 146 10.35 0.42 18.95
CA VAL A 146 9.83 1.10 17.76
C VAL A 146 8.93 2.27 18.13
N GLY A 147 8.23 2.19 19.28
CA GLY A 147 7.41 3.28 19.81
C GLY A 147 8.16 4.57 20.11
N SER A 148 9.48 4.53 20.37
CA SER A 148 10.31 5.69 20.66
C SER A 148 10.98 6.30 19.40
N LEU A 149 10.81 5.68 18.24
CA LEU A 149 11.34 6.20 16.98
C LEU A 149 10.55 7.41 16.49
N SER A 150 11.19 8.28 15.69
CA SER A 150 10.48 9.32 14.95
C SER A 150 9.46 8.72 13.98
N GLY A 151 8.47 9.50 13.55
CA GLY A 151 7.45 9.05 12.58
C GLY A 151 8.08 8.46 11.31
N GLY A 152 9.06 9.17 10.72
CA GLY A 152 9.77 8.71 9.53
C GLY A 152 10.60 7.45 9.76
N GLN A 153 11.33 7.37 10.89
CA GLN A 153 12.07 6.15 11.23
C GLN A 153 11.14 4.94 11.38
N ARG A 154 9.99 5.13 12.05
CA ARG A 154 8.99 4.06 12.20
C ARG A 154 8.39 3.67 10.86
N GLN A 155 8.11 4.63 9.98
CA GLN A 155 7.58 4.38 8.64
C GLN A 155 8.59 3.60 7.78
N ALA A 156 9.89 3.95 7.86
CA ALA A 156 10.95 3.21 7.18
C ALA A 156 11.05 1.76 7.66
N VAL A 157 10.95 1.53 8.99
CA VAL A 157 10.88 0.16 9.55
C VAL A 157 9.65 -0.58 9.03
N ALA A 158 8.47 0.06 9.01
CA ALA A 158 7.23 -0.55 8.50
C ALA A 158 7.34 -0.93 7.01
N LEU A 159 7.92 -0.06 6.19
CA LEU A 159 8.16 -0.32 4.76
C LEU A 159 9.12 -1.51 4.56
N LEU A 160 10.22 -1.54 5.31
CA LEU A 160 11.17 -2.64 5.26
C LEU A 160 10.52 -3.95 5.68
N MET A 161 9.79 -3.98 6.81
CA MET A 161 9.06 -5.16 7.28
C MET A 161 8.04 -5.67 6.26
N ALA A 162 7.33 -4.76 5.57
CA ALA A 162 6.35 -5.12 4.53
C ALA A 162 7.01 -5.77 3.30
N THR A 163 8.29 -5.47 3.04
CA THR A 163 9.00 -5.87 1.81
C THR A 163 10.17 -6.83 2.02
N MET A 164 10.52 -7.19 3.27
CA MET A 164 11.69 -8.05 3.54
C MET A 164 11.46 -9.53 3.23
N THR A 165 10.23 -9.98 3.16
CA THR A 165 9.88 -11.32 2.67
C THR A 165 9.35 -11.24 1.24
N PRO A 166 9.43 -12.33 0.43
CA PRO A 166 8.86 -12.32 -0.90
C PRO A 166 7.37 -12.02 -0.87
N ILE A 167 6.97 -10.99 -1.61
CA ILE A 167 5.57 -10.58 -1.81
C ILE A 167 5.28 -10.45 -3.30
N GLU A 168 4.03 -10.59 -3.68
CA GLU A 168 3.55 -10.44 -5.05
C GLU A 168 2.98 -9.04 -5.31
N MET A 169 2.60 -8.34 -4.22
CA MET A 169 2.07 -6.99 -4.29
C MET A 169 2.47 -6.18 -3.06
N LEU A 170 2.82 -4.92 -3.27
CA LEU A 170 2.98 -3.91 -2.22
C LEU A 170 1.82 -2.92 -2.29
N ILE A 171 1.17 -2.68 -1.16
CA ILE A 171 0.13 -1.66 -1.00
C ILE A 171 0.65 -0.55 -0.09
N LEU A 172 0.60 0.67 -0.57
CA LEU A 172 1.00 1.89 0.12
C LEU A 172 -0.24 2.76 0.33
N ASP A 173 -0.72 2.84 1.56
CA ASP A 173 -1.96 3.51 1.94
C ASP A 173 -1.62 4.84 2.61
N GLU A 174 -1.49 5.92 1.80
CA GLU A 174 -1.14 7.28 2.25
C GLU A 174 0.07 7.34 3.19
N HIS A 175 1.04 6.47 2.96
CA HIS A 175 2.12 6.14 3.89
C HIS A 175 3.08 7.30 4.24
N THR A 176 2.93 8.46 3.60
CA THR A 176 3.72 9.67 3.88
C THR A 176 2.88 10.81 4.46
N ALA A 177 1.54 10.67 4.54
CA ALA A 177 0.66 11.78 4.88
C ALA A 177 0.83 12.30 6.32
N ALA A 178 1.28 11.45 7.25
CA ALA A 178 1.51 11.80 8.65
C ALA A 178 2.92 12.34 8.95
N LEU A 179 3.76 12.53 7.91
CA LEU A 179 5.17 12.94 8.04
C LEU A 179 5.34 14.42 7.67
N ASP A 180 6.38 15.04 8.22
CA ASP A 180 6.81 16.35 7.74
C ASP A 180 7.34 16.26 6.28
N PRO A 181 7.31 17.37 5.51
CA PRO A 181 7.61 17.32 4.07
C PRO A 181 8.98 16.74 3.74
N LYS A 182 10.01 17.07 4.52
CA LYS A 182 11.39 16.58 4.30
C LYS A 182 11.48 15.06 4.53
N THR A 183 10.88 14.59 5.60
CA THR A 183 10.84 13.17 5.93
C THR A 183 9.99 12.39 4.92
N ALA A 184 8.87 12.96 4.48
CA ALA A 184 8.01 12.35 3.46
C ALA A 184 8.78 12.14 2.14
N GLU A 185 9.60 13.09 1.73
CA GLU A 185 10.44 12.99 0.53
C GLU A 185 11.46 11.85 0.65
N ILE A 186 12.17 11.75 1.78
CA ILE A 186 13.10 10.65 2.06
C ILE A 186 12.38 9.28 1.99
N ILE A 187 11.19 9.17 2.57
CA ILE A 187 10.42 7.91 2.55
C ILE A 187 9.94 7.57 1.14
N MET A 188 9.56 8.58 0.33
CA MET A 188 9.16 8.35 -1.07
C MET A 188 10.33 7.88 -1.93
N GLU A 189 11.51 8.52 -1.81
CA GLU A 189 12.73 8.09 -2.50
C GLU A 189 13.10 6.65 -2.13
N LEU A 190 13.06 6.33 -0.83
CA LEU A 190 13.29 4.98 -0.32
C LEU A 190 12.29 3.98 -0.89
N THR A 191 11.01 4.36 -0.93
CA THR A 191 9.95 3.53 -1.50
C THR A 191 10.21 3.24 -2.97
N GLY A 192 10.52 4.27 -3.76
CA GLY A 192 10.84 4.12 -5.19
C GLY A 192 12.04 3.20 -5.42
N LYS A 193 13.09 3.35 -4.61
CA LYS A 193 14.29 2.50 -4.66
C LYS A 193 13.96 1.04 -4.37
N ILE A 194 13.25 0.75 -3.29
CA ILE A 194 12.86 -0.63 -2.91
C ILE A 194 11.98 -1.27 -3.98
N VAL A 195 10.99 -0.52 -4.50
CA VAL A 195 10.09 -1.02 -5.56
C VAL A 195 10.86 -1.36 -6.82
N ALA A 196 11.77 -0.48 -7.26
CA ALA A 196 12.58 -0.69 -8.47
C ALA A 196 13.56 -1.86 -8.31
N GLU A 197 14.30 -1.93 -7.20
CA GLU A 197 15.27 -3.00 -6.94
C GLU A 197 14.61 -4.38 -6.86
N LYS A 198 13.44 -4.47 -6.23
CA LYS A 198 12.72 -5.73 -6.04
C LYS A 198 11.69 -6.02 -7.14
N LYS A 199 11.49 -5.11 -8.10
CA LYS A 199 10.50 -5.17 -9.18
C LYS A 199 9.09 -5.49 -8.63
N LEU A 200 8.68 -4.79 -7.59
CA LEU A 200 7.42 -5.04 -6.89
C LEU A 200 6.24 -4.48 -7.67
N THR A 201 5.23 -5.30 -7.89
CA THR A 201 3.91 -4.80 -8.28
C THR A 201 3.38 -3.95 -7.14
N THR A 202 3.11 -2.65 -7.39
CA THR A 202 2.83 -1.69 -6.33
C THR A 202 1.57 -0.90 -6.62
N MET A 203 0.75 -0.71 -5.59
CA MET A 203 -0.40 0.20 -5.60
C MET A 203 -0.21 1.23 -4.48
N MET A 204 -0.12 2.49 -4.84
CA MET A 204 0.03 3.61 -3.91
C MET A 204 -1.20 4.51 -3.95
N VAL A 205 -1.91 4.60 -2.84
CA VAL A 205 -2.92 5.64 -2.62
C VAL A 205 -2.25 6.85 -2.00
N THR A 206 -2.47 8.02 -2.58
CA THR A 206 -1.92 9.28 -2.07
C THR A 206 -2.85 10.46 -2.33
N HIS A 207 -2.84 11.45 -1.43
CA HIS A 207 -3.44 12.76 -1.66
C HIS A 207 -2.44 13.79 -2.20
N ASN A 208 -1.15 13.45 -2.22
CA ASN A 208 -0.12 14.31 -2.77
C ASN A 208 -0.03 14.08 -4.29
N LEU A 209 -0.60 15.01 -5.08
CA LEU A 209 -0.64 14.92 -6.53
C LEU A 209 0.77 14.96 -7.15
N ARG A 210 1.72 15.67 -6.53
CA ARG A 210 3.12 15.67 -6.99
C ARG A 210 3.70 14.25 -6.95
N TYR A 211 3.52 13.54 -5.84
CA TYR A 211 4.00 12.15 -5.75
C TYR A 211 3.26 11.22 -6.73
N ALA A 212 1.97 11.44 -6.96
CA ALA A 212 1.22 10.65 -7.93
C ALA A 212 1.73 10.83 -9.37
N VAL A 213 2.15 12.05 -9.73
CA VAL A 213 2.75 12.36 -11.03
C VAL A 213 4.19 11.84 -11.11
N GLU A 214 5.00 12.03 -10.06
CA GLU A 214 6.43 11.74 -10.06
C GLU A 214 6.72 10.24 -9.97
N TYR A 215 5.93 9.49 -9.17
CA TYR A 215 6.15 8.07 -8.92
C TYR A 215 5.13 7.19 -9.65
N GLY A 216 5.60 6.00 -10.05
CA GLY A 216 4.79 4.99 -10.71
C GLY A 216 4.69 5.14 -12.22
N ASP A 217 4.28 4.03 -12.84
CA ASP A 217 4.18 3.85 -14.29
C ASP A 217 2.80 4.22 -14.81
N ARG A 218 1.80 4.26 -13.92
CA ARG A 218 0.39 4.49 -14.22
C ARG A 218 -0.26 5.32 -13.12
N LEU A 219 -1.14 6.23 -13.52
CA LEU A 219 -1.96 7.04 -12.64
C LEU A 219 -3.43 6.71 -12.86
N LEU A 220 -4.10 6.35 -11.78
CA LEU A 220 -5.53 6.08 -11.73
C LEU A 220 -6.20 7.15 -10.87
N MET A 221 -7.24 7.80 -11.39
CA MET A 221 -8.08 8.71 -10.62
C MET A 221 -9.44 8.08 -10.36
N MET A 222 -9.81 8.00 -9.10
CA MET A 222 -11.08 7.40 -8.67
C MET A 222 -12.08 8.46 -8.23
N HIS A 223 -13.31 8.30 -8.68
CA HIS A 223 -14.47 9.08 -8.24
C HIS A 223 -15.70 8.18 -8.12
N GLN A 224 -16.42 8.26 -7.00
CA GLN A 224 -17.67 7.51 -6.75
C GLN A 224 -17.60 6.02 -7.16
N GLY A 225 -16.49 5.34 -6.80
CA GLY A 225 -16.29 3.92 -7.09
C GLY A 225 -15.90 3.59 -8.52
N GLN A 226 -15.66 4.59 -9.37
CA GLN A 226 -15.24 4.42 -10.76
C GLN A 226 -13.83 4.97 -11.00
N ALA A 227 -13.13 4.41 -11.96
CA ALA A 227 -11.90 4.95 -12.51
C ALA A 227 -12.25 5.94 -13.62
N ILE A 228 -12.07 7.24 -13.38
CA ILE A 228 -12.44 8.30 -14.31
C ILE A 228 -11.25 8.80 -15.13
N LEU A 229 -10.04 8.56 -14.68
CA LEU A 229 -8.80 8.79 -15.41
C LEU A 229 -7.90 7.56 -15.21
N ASP A 230 -7.33 7.07 -16.30
CA ASP A 230 -6.41 5.92 -16.28
C ASP A 230 -5.33 6.16 -17.34
N GLN A 231 -4.18 6.65 -16.89
CA GLN A 231 -3.08 7.07 -17.75
C GLN A 231 -1.83 6.29 -17.47
N SER A 232 -1.21 5.73 -18.49
CA SER A 232 0.00 4.92 -18.40
C SER A 232 1.04 5.29 -19.48
N GLY A 233 2.27 4.82 -19.31
CA GLY A 233 3.34 5.02 -20.30
C GLY A 233 3.58 6.49 -20.64
N ALA A 234 3.62 6.82 -21.93
CA ALA A 234 3.91 8.17 -22.41
C ALA A 234 2.86 9.21 -21.96
N GLU A 235 1.60 8.81 -21.89
CA GLU A 235 0.52 9.68 -21.42
C GLU A 235 0.73 10.07 -19.95
N LYS A 236 1.06 9.09 -19.09
CA LYS A 236 1.36 9.36 -17.67
C LYS A 236 2.60 10.22 -17.50
N GLN A 237 3.63 10.04 -18.32
CA GLN A 237 4.87 10.83 -18.24
C GLN A 237 4.67 12.30 -18.63
N SER A 238 3.67 12.60 -19.46
CA SER A 238 3.31 13.97 -19.87
C SER A 238 2.35 14.67 -18.91
N LEU A 239 1.76 13.94 -17.94
CA LEU A 239 0.82 14.52 -16.99
C LEU A 239 1.51 15.53 -16.06
N ALA A 240 0.88 16.69 -15.92
CA ALA A 240 1.20 17.66 -14.88
C ALA A 240 0.18 17.61 -13.72
N VAL A 241 0.54 18.22 -12.61
CA VAL A 241 -0.38 18.33 -11.45
C VAL A 241 -1.63 19.11 -11.83
N GLU A 242 -1.46 20.13 -12.67
CA GLU A 242 -2.51 21.00 -13.17
C GLU A 242 -3.58 20.24 -13.96
N ASP A 243 -3.17 19.23 -14.74
CA ASP A 243 -4.10 18.40 -15.52
C ASP A 243 -5.01 17.58 -14.58
N ILE A 244 -4.42 16.99 -13.53
CA ILE A 244 -5.18 16.25 -12.52
C ILE A 244 -6.13 17.18 -11.76
N MET A 245 -5.67 18.38 -11.41
CA MET A 245 -6.53 19.40 -10.77
C MET A 245 -7.66 19.86 -11.68
N GLY A 246 -7.43 19.94 -12.98
CA GLY A 246 -8.47 20.23 -13.98
C GLY A 246 -9.61 19.22 -13.91
N VAL A 247 -9.29 17.92 -13.92
CA VAL A 247 -10.27 16.84 -13.80
C VAL A 247 -11.02 16.91 -12.45
N PHE A 248 -10.33 17.20 -11.33
CA PHE A 248 -10.99 17.40 -10.03
C PHE A 248 -12.01 18.55 -10.06
N ASN A 249 -11.66 19.67 -10.70
CA ASN A 249 -12.54 20.84 -10.80
C ASN A 249 -13.76 20.55 -11.67
N GLU A 250 -13.61 19.88 -12.81
CA GLU A 250 -14.72 19.47 -13.68
C GLU A 250 -15.74 18.64 -12.91
N ILE A 251 -15.28 17.62 -12.17
CA ILE A 251 -16.14 16.76 -11.36
C ILE A 251 -16.86 17.56 -10.27
N SER A 252 -16.16 18.49 -9.62
CA SER A 252 -16.75 19.30 -8.56
C SER A 252 -17.85 20.21 -9.10
N VAL A 253 -17.71 20.72 -10.32
CA VAL A 253 -18.75 21.54 -10.98
C VAL A 253 -19.95 20.68 -11.37
N GLU A 254 -19.75 19.48 -11.90
CA GLU A 254 -20.84 18.57 -12.27
C GLU A 254 -21.65 18.09 -11.06
N CYS A 255 -20.99 17.91 -9.89
CA CYS A 255 -21.64 17.48 -8.66
C CYS A 255 -22.32 18.62 -7.87
N GLY A 256 -22.26 19.87 -8.35
CA GLY A 256 -23.02 20.99 -7.77
C GLY A 256 -22.52 21.51 -6.42
N ASN A 257 -21.22 21.40 -6.13
CA ASN A 257 -20.56 21.98 -4.97
C ASN A 257 -19.72 23.21 -5.34
#